data_f57d9df5234716aaac3605786db7c71b
#
_entry.id   f57d9df5234716aaac3605786db7c71b
#
_cell.length_a   1.000
_cell.length_b   1.000
_cell.length_c   1.000
_cell.angle_alpha   90.00
_cell.angle_beta   90.00
_cell.angle_gamma   90.00
#
_symmetry.space_group_name_H-M   'P 1'
#
loop_
_entity.id
_entity.type
_entity.pdbx_description
1 polymer ?
#
loop_
_entity_poly.entity_id
_entity_poly.type
_entity_poly.pdbx_seq_one_letter_code
_entity_poly.pdbx_strand_id
1 'polypeptide(L)'
;MECYRIIEQIQDVISSGSKLPFSNKVILDQEILLELIDHLLRALPDDLKDAQSIVNDRQRILIDAQKEGEMIVKEAKNTIEQMVSQDEITKLA
;
A
#
# COMPACT_ATOMS: atom_id res chain seq x y z
N MET A 1 -2.02 -10.40 -1.06
CA MET A 1 -1.28 -10.59 -2.34
C MET A 1 -1.07 -12.06 -2.62
N GLU A 2 -1.24 -12.45 -3.84
CA GLU A 2 -1.12 -13.84 -4.28
C GLU A 2 0.28 -14.42 -4.03
N CYS A 3 1.32 -13.61 -4.22
CA CYS A 3 2.71 -14.03 -3.99
C CYS A 3 2.96 -14.48 -2.55
N TYR A 4 2.43 -13.79 -1.56
CA TYR A 4 2.59 -14.18 -0.16
C TYR A 4 1.93 -15.52 0.14
N ARG A 5 0.76 -15.75 -0.42
CA ARG A 5 0.06 -17.03 -0.27
C ARG A 5 0.86 -18.18 -0.86
N ILE A 6 1.45 -17.98 -2.03
CA ILE A 6 2.27 -19.00 -2.70
C ILE A 6 3.56 -19.24 -1.92
N ILE A 7 4.21 -18.21 -1.41
CA ILE A 7 5.40 -18.34 -0.56
C ILE A 7 5.09 -19.13 0.70
N GLU A 8 3.97 -18.88 1.36
CA GLU A 8 3.53 -19.65 2.53
C GLU A 8 3.33 -21.12 2.16
N GLN A 9 2.73 -21.42 1.02
CA GLN A 9 2.58 -22.79 0.53
C GLN A 9 3.93 -23.47 0.30
N ILE A 10 4.91 -22.77 -0.25
CA ILE A 10 6.27 -23.27 -0.43
C ILE A 10 6.90 -23.58 0.93
N GLN A 11 6.76 -22.69 1.90
CA GLN A 11 7.26 -22.90 3.27
C GLN A 11 6.61 -24.11 3.92
N ASP A 12 5.31 -24.31 3.75
CA ASP A 12 4.58 -25.45 4.28
C ASP A 12 5.06 -26.77 3.66
N VAL A 13 5.30 -26.80 2.35
CA VAL A 13 5.83 -27.97 1.67
C VAL A 13 7.22 -28.32 2.21
N ILE A 14 8.08 -27.32 2.39
CA ILE A 14 9.43 -27.52 2.93
C ILE A 14 9.36 -28.03 4.38
N SER A 15 8.50 -27.44 5.21
CA SER A 15 8.36 -27.79 6.63
C SER A 15 7.75 -29.17 6.84
N SER A 16 6.87 -29.62 5.93
CA SER A 16 6.22 -30.94 5.99
C SER A 16 6.97 -32.05 5.26
N GLY A 17 8.11 -31.72 4.67
CA GLY A 17 8.95 -32.71 3.99
C GLY A 17 9.52 -33.76 4.93
N SER A 18 9.80 -34.96 4.39
CA SER A 18 10.40 -36.06 5.15
C SER A 18 11.83 -35.75 5.52
N LYS A 19 12.10 -35.71 6.83
CA LYS A 19 13.47 -35.47 7.33
C LYS A 19 14.32 -36.75 7.23
N LEU A 20 15.56 -36.58 6.78
CA LEU A 20 16.54 -37.66 6.82
C LEU A 20 17.07 -37.84 8.27
N PRO A 21 17.19 -39.11 8.77
CA PRO A 21 17.76 -39.34 10.09
C PRO A 21 19.19 -38.78 10.19
N PHE A 22 19.50 -38.13 11.31
CA PHE A 22 20.82 -37.59 11.62
C PHE A 22 21.29 -36.45 10.69
N SER A 23 20.35 -35.78 10.00
CA SER A 23 20.67 -34.72 9.05
C SER A 23 19.64 -33.59 9.16
N ASN A 24 20.04 -32.34 8.83
CA ASN A 24 19.13 -31.21 8.66
C ASN A 24 18.48 -31.19 7.28
N LYS A 25 18.71 -32.21 6.46
CA LYS A 25 18.18 -32.29 5.11
C LYS A 25 16.79 -32.91 5.10
N VAL A 26 15.96 -32.46 4.18
CA VAL A 26 14.61 -32.97 3.96
C VAL A 26 14.46 -33.49 2.53
N ILE A 27 13.61 -34.49 2.36
CA ILE A 27 13.21 -34.96 1.04
C ILE A 27 11.93 -34.28 0.66
N LEU A 28 11.94 -33.62 -0.50
CA LEU A 28 10.82 -32.86 -1.01
C LEU A 28 10.40 -33.35 -2.39
N ASP A 29 9.12 -33.13 -2.72
CA ASP A 29 8.61 -33.41 -4.05
C ASP A 29 9.01 -32.22 -4.97
N GLN A 30 9.90 -32.49 -5.90
CA GLN A 30 10.43 -31.50 -6.83
C GLN A 30 9.33 -30.91 -7.72
N GLU A 31 8.39 -31.74 -8.20
CA GLU A 31 7.32 -31.29 -9.09
C GLU A 31 6.41 -30.26 -8.40
N ILE A 32 6.02 -30.53 -7.15
CA ILE A 32 5.18 -29.61 -6.38
C ILE A 32 5.87 -28.27 -6.18
N LEU A 33 7.16 -28.30 -5.82
CA LEU A 33 7.94 -27.07 -5.62
C LEU A 33 8.10 -26.27 -6.92
N LEU A 34 8.39 -26.95 -8.02
CA LEU A 34 8.52 -26.29 -9.33
C LEU A 34 7.20 -25.68 -9.81
N GLU A 35 6.07 -26.34 -9.57
CA GLU A 35 4.75 -25.79 -9.87
C GLU A 35 4.46 -24.56 -9.03
N LEU A 36 4.77 -24.57 -7.75
CA LEU A 36 4.58 -23.42 -6.86
C LEU A 36 5.46 -22.23 -7.27
N ILE A 37 6.71 -22.51 -7.64
CA ILE A 37 7.62 -21.47 -8.12
C ILE A 37 7.13 -20.87 -9.45
N ASP A 38 6.65 -21.70 -10.37
CA ASP A 38 6.08 -21.23 -11.63
C ASP A 38 4.84 -20.36 -11.38
N HIS A 39 3.97 -20.77 -10.46
CA HIS A 39 2.82 -19.99 -10.02
C HIS A 39 3.22 -18.63 -9.44
N LEU A 40 4.28 -18.62 -8.61
CA LEU A 40 4.82 -17.40 -8.03
C LEU A 40 5.31 -16.44 -9.11
N LEU A 41 6.05 -16.95 -10.08
CA LEU A 41 6.57 -16.15 -11.19
C LEU A 41 5.46 -15.55 -12.06
N ARG A 42 4.34 -16.24 -12.21
CA ARG A 42 3.17 -15.73 -12.95
C ARG A 42 2.37 -14.71 -12.15
N ALA A 43 2.34 -14.84 -10.83
CA ALA A 43 1.61 -13.91 -9.96
C ALA A 43 2.36 -12.61 -9.70
N LEU A 44 3.68 -12.59 -9.82
CA LEU A 44 4.51 -11.42 -9.55
C LEU A 44 4.12 -10.17 -10.36
N PRO A 45 3.91 -10.24 -11.68
CA PRO A 45 3.55 -9.05 -12.46
C PRO A 45 2.23 -8.41 -11.99
N ASP A 46 1.23 -9.21 -11.68
CA ASP A 46 -0.07 -8.71 -11.21
C ASP A 46 0.05 -8.07 -9.82
N ASP A 47 0.79 -8.71 -8.91
CA ASP A 47 1.03 -8.17 -7.56
C ASP A 47 1.83 -6.87 -7.59
N LEU A 48 2.81 -6.76 -8.49
CA LEU A 48 3.57 -5.52 -8.68
C LEU A 48 2.69 -4.40 -9.21
N LYS A 49 1.80 -4.71 -10.14
CA LYS A 49 0.83 -3.76 -10.69
C LYS A 49 -0.13 -3.27 -9.61
N ASP A 50 -0.65 -4.18 -8.78
CA ASP A 50 -1.52 -3.84 -7.66
C ASP A 50 -0.81 -2.97 -6.63
N ALA A 51 0.43 -3.29 -6.30
CA ALA A 51 1.26 -2.50 -5.39
C ALA A 51 1.51 -1.09 -5.94
N GLN A 52 1.79 -0.95 -7.24
CA GLN A 52 1.98 0.34 -7.88
C GLN A 52 0.70 1.17 -7.86
N SER A 53 -0.44 0.56 -8.08
CA SER A 53 -1.74 1.22 -8.00
C SER A 53 -2.01 1.76 -6.59
N ILE A 54 -1.70 0.99 -5.54
CA ILE A 54 -1.84 1.43 -4.15
C ILE A 54 -0.96 2.64 -3.86
N VAL A 55 0.30 2.63 -4.31
CA VAL A 55 1.22 3.76 -4.14
C VAL A 55 0.69 5.00 -4.85
N ASN A 56 0.23 4.86 -6.08
CA ASN A 56 -0.33 5.97 -6.85
C ASN A 56 -1.57 6.56 -6.20
N ASP A 57 -2.47 5.72 -5.67
CA ASP A 57 -3.66 6.16 -4.95
C ASP A 57 -3.31 6.92 -3.67
N ARG A 58 -2.32 6.45 -2.91
CA ARG A 58 -1.84 7.16 -1.72
C ARG A 58 -1.31 8.54 -2.06
N GLN A 59 -0.51 8.67 -3.11
CA GLN A 59 0.04 9.96 -3.55
C GLN A 59 -1.08 10.91 -3.97
N ARG A 60 -2.06 10.43 -4.72
CA ARG A 60 -3.22 11.24 -5.12
C ARG A 60 -4.01 11.75 -3.91
N ILE A 61 -4.29 10.87 -2.94
CA ILE A 61 -5.01 11.24 -1.71
C ILE A 61 -4.23 12.30 -0.93
N LEU A 62 -2.91 12.17 -0.80
CA LEU A 62 -2.08 13.16 -0.12
C LEU A 62 -2.09 14.52 -0.82
N ILE A 63 -2.00 14.54 -2.15
CA ILE A 63 -2.04 15.77 -2.94
C ILE A 63 -3.41 16.45 -2.81
N ASP A 64 -4.50 15.68 -2.89
CA ASP A 64 -5.86 16.22 -2.77
C ASP A 64 -6.10 16.77 -1.37
N ALA A 65 -5.63 16.09 -0.32
CA ALA A 65 -5.73 16.57 1.06
C ALA A 65 -4.95 17.87 1.27
N GLN A 66 -3.77 17.99 0.68
CA GLN A 66 -2.97 19.22 0.75
C GLN A 66 -3.67 20.40 0.07
N LYS A 67 -4.22 20.18 -1.12
CA LYS A 67 -4.98 21.22 -1.84
C LYS A 67 -6.21 21.65 -1.07
N GLU A 68 -6.94 20.72 -0.49
CA GLU A 68 -8.11 21.03 0.34
C GLU A 68 -7.72 21.84 1.57
N GLY A 69 -6.63 21.48 2.24
CA GLY A 69 -6.09 22.23 3.36
C GLY A 69 -5.70 23.65 2.99
N GLU A 70 -5.06 23.86 1.84
CA GLU A 70 -4.71 25.19 1.33
C GLU A 70 -5.94 26.03 1.03
N MET A 71 -7.00 25.43 0.46
CA MET A 71 -8.27 26.11 0.22
C MET A 71 -8.95 26.54 1.51
N ILE A 72 -8.97 25.69 2.53
CA ILE A 72 -9.55 26.01 3.84
C ILE A 72 -8.83 27.19 4.47
N VAL A 73 -7.51 27.23 4.44
CA VAL A 73 -6.70 28.34 4.96
C VAL A 73 -7.00 29.63 4.19
N LYS A 74 -7.09 29.57 2.87
CA LYS A 74 -7.40 30.71 2.02
C LYS A 74 -8.79 31.29 2.32
N GLU A 75 -9.80 30.43 2.45
CA GLU A 75 -11.15 30.85 2.80
C GLU A 75 -11.21 31.48 4.20
N ALA A 76 -10.51 30.91 5.16
CA ALA A 76 -10.41 31.45 6.51
C ALA A 76 -9.79 32.88 6.51
N LYS A 77 -8.72 33.09 5.75
CA LYS A 77 -8.09 34.39 5.60
C LYS A 77 -9.04 35.42 4.96
N ASN A 78 -9.75 35.04 3.90
CA ASN A 78 -10.73 35.89 3.25
C ASN A 78 -11.86 36.28 4.20
N THR A 79 -12.35 35.34 5.00
CA THR A 79 -13.39 35.60 6.00
C THR A 79 -12.90 36.59 7.07
N ILE A 80 -11.68 36.44 7.56
CA ILE A 80 -11.08 37.35 8.54
C ILE A 80 -10.94 38.76 7.95
N GLU A 81 -10.46 38.88 6.72
CA GLU A 81 -10.34 40.16 6.04
C GLU A 81 -11.70 40.88 5.89
N GLN A 82 -12.74 40.12 5.53
CA GLN A 82 -14.09 40.68 5.45
C GLN A 82 -14.61 41.16 6.81
N MET A 83 -14.37 40.40 7.88
CA MET A 83 -14.74 40.80 9.23
C MET A 83 -14.03 42.06 9.69
N VAL A 84 -12.73 42.17 9.43
CA VAL A 84 -11.95 43.36 9.75
C VAL A 84 -12.46 44.56 8.99
N SER A 85 -12.75 44.44 7.68
CA SER A 85 -13.30 45.51 6.86
C SER A 85 -14.68 45.98 7.36
N GLN A 86 -15.54 45.08 7.77
CA GLN A 86 -16.84 45.38 8.33
C GLN A 86 -16.72 46.11 9.67
N ASP A 87 -15.80 45.72 10.53
CA ASP A 87 -15.54 46.39 11.80
C ASP A 87 -15.02 47.83 11.60
N GLU A 88 -14.12 48.02 10.63
CA GLU A 88 -13.64 49.36 10.28
C GLU A 88 -14.76 50.26 9.78
N ILE A 89 -15.63 49.75 8.91
CA ILE A 89 -16.80 50.51 8.42
C ILE A 89 -17.74 50.85 9.56
N THR A 90 -18.00 49.91 10.46
CA THR A 90 -18.85 50.14 11.63
C THR A 90 -18.27 51.18 12.58
N LYS A 91 -16.96 51.17 12.78
CA LYS A 91 -16.27 52.17 13.63
C LYS A 91 -16.27 53.57 13.04
N LEU A 92 -16.22 53.66 11.71
CA LEU A 92 -16.26 54.97 11.01
C LEU A 92 -17.66 55.54 10.90
N ALA A 93 -18.65 54.71 10.98
CA ALA A 93 -20.04 55.15 10.97
C ALA A 93 -20.52 55.58 12.37
#